data_4a920285c85f9950435ac789a194eb38
#
_entry.id   4a920285c85f9950435ac789a194eb38
#
_cell.length_a   1.000
_cell.length_b   1.000
_cell.length_c   1.000
_cell.angle_alpha   90.00
_cell.angle_beta   90.00
_cell.angle_gamma   90.00
#
_symmetry.space_group_name_H-M   'P 1'
#
loop_
_entity.id
_entity.type
_entity.pdbx_description
1 polymer ?
#
loop_
_entity_poly.entity_id
_entity_poly.type
_entity_poly.pdbx_seq_one_letter_code
_entity_poly.pdbx_strand_id
1 'polypeptide(L)'
;MYHRVQKVLPYRPDQLFHLVGDVDRYPDFVPWITGMRSWNQRPVGEGVDMLDAEAAVGFSFLKERFATRVRRDAIGRVIQVSLISGPFKRLENRWRFHEDPAGTRIEFEIDFEFKSKMLAALLSANFHSAVDRLIGCFEARAKSLYGPVTDPT
;
A
#
# COMPACT_ATOMS: atom_id res chain seq x y z
N MET A 1 2.28 -2.03 16.42
CA MET A 1 0.85 -2.20 16.04
C MET A 1 0.77 -3.02 14.77
N TYR A 2 -0.15 -3.97 14.76
CA TYR A 2 -0.33 -4.91 13.65
C TYR A 2 -1.78 -4.91 13.20
N HIS A 3 -2.00 -4.94 11.89
CA HIS A 3 -3.35 -5.09 11.33
C HIS A 3 -3.29 -5.89 10.03
N ARG A 4 -4.30 -6.71 9.81
CA ARG A 4 -4.45 -7.53 8.63
C ARG A 4 -5.83 -7.34 8.03
N VAL A 5 -5.88 -7.17 6.70
CA VAL A 5 -7.14 -7.04 5.97
C VAL A 5 -7.16 -8.09 4.87
N GLN A 6 -8.30 -8.76 4.71
CA GLN A 6 -8.58 -9.60 3.55
C GLN A 6 -9.84 -9.09 2.88
N LYS A 7 -9.81 -8.99 1.55
CA LYS A 7 -10.96 -8.50 0.80
C LYS A 7 -10.94 -9.09 -0.61
N VAL A 8 -12.12 -9.46 -1.11
CA VAL A 8 -12.27 -9.91 -2.49
C VAL A 8 -12.74 -8.75 -3.34
N LEU A 9 -11.99 -8.45 -4.41
CA LEU A 9 -12.32 -7.38 -5.35
C LEU A 9 -12.53 -7.97 -6.75
N PRO A 10 -13.47 -7.41 -7.54
CA PRO A 10 -13.83 -7.97 -8.86
C PRO A 10 -12.88 -7.53 -9.96
N TYR A 11 -11.57 -7.60 -9.72
CA TYR A 11 -10.52 -7.23 -10.67
C TYR A 11 -9.47 -8.33 -10.70
N ARG A 12 -8.71 -8.42 -11.80
CA ARG A 12 -7.67 -9.45 -11.95
C ARG A 12 -6.48 -9.18 -11.01
N PRO A 13 -5.80 -10.24 -10.55
CA PRO A 13 -4.63 -10.07 -9.69
C PRO A 13 -3.53 -9.20 -10.29
N ASP A 14 -3.27 -9.30 -11.58
CA ASP A 14 -2.25 -8.49 -12.25
C ASP A 14 -2.64 -7.01 -12.30
N GLN A 15 -3.92 -6.68 -12.45
CA GLN A 15 -4.40 -5.30 -12.39
C GLN A 15 -4.16 -4.69 -11.02
N LEU A 16 -4.52 -5.41 -9.96
CA LEU A 16 -4.36 -4.92 -8.59
C LEU A 16 -2.89 -4.89 -8.18
N PHE A 17 -2.10 -5.85 -8.61
CA PHE A 17 -0.66 -5.84 -8.39
C PHE A 17 -0.03 -4.59 -9.01
N HIS A 18 -0.38 -4.28 -10.24
CA HIS A 18 0.13 -3.09 -10.93
C HIS A 18 -0.29 -1.80 -10.20
N LEU A 19 -1.54 -1.71 -9.80
CA LEU A 19 -2.07 -0.54 -9.10
C LEU A 19 -1.32 -0.27 -7.80
N VAL A 20 -1.14 -1.30 -6.97
CA VAL A 20 -0.46 -1.19 -5.68
C VAL A 20 1.03 -0.96 -5.87
N GLY A 21 1.64 -1.55 -6.89
CA GLY A 21 3.05 -1.39 -7.19
C GLY A 21 3.43 -0.04 -7.78
N ASP A 22 2.47 0.69 -8.33
CA ASP A 22 2.68 2.01 -8.94
C ASP A 22 2.63 3.11 -7.87
N VAL A 23 3.64 3.11 -7.00
CA VAL A 23 3.66 3.95 -5.79
C VAL A 23 3.66 5.45 -6.09
N ASP A 24 4.21 5.87 -7.23
CA ASP A 24 4.28 7.28 -7.58
C ASP A 24 2.90 7.90 -7.78
N ARG A 25 1.87 7.09 -8.01
CA ARG A 25 0.50 7.54 -8.22
C ARG A 25 -0.32 7.66 -6.95
N TYR A 26 0.21 7.23 -5.81
CA TYR A 26 -0.54 7.25 -4.55
C TYR A 26 -1.14 8.62 -4.19
N PRO A 27 -0.44 9.76 -4.42
CA PRO A 27 -1.05 11.06 -4.14
C PRO A 27 -2.31 11.36 -4.95
N ASP A 28 -2.49 10.69 -6.09
CA ASP A 28 -3.66 10.92 -6.95
C ASP A 28 -4.95 10.40 -6.33
N PHE A 29 -4.87 9.44 -5.41
CA PHE A 29 -6.07 8.79 -4.86
C PHE A 29 -6.05 8.54 -3.35
N VAL A 30 -4.95 8.81 -2.67
CA VAL A 30 -4.86 8.73 -1.21
C VAL A 30 -4.69 10.15 -0.65
N PRO A 31 -5.76 10.75 -0.10
CA PRO A 31 -5.75 12.19 0.21
C PRO A 31 -4.67 12.64 1.19
N TRP A 32 -4.26 11.78 2.12
CA TRP A 32 -3.25 12.15 3.12
C TRP A 32 -1.82 11.86 2.66
N ILE A 33 -1.61 11.23 1.53
CA ILE A 33 -0.30 11.15 0.89
C ILE A 33 -0.17 12.35 -0.02
N THR A 34 0.55 13.36 0.43
CA THR A 34 0.66 14.64 -0.25
C THR A 34 1.77 14.68 -1.28
N GLY A 35 2.70 13.74 -1.21
CA GLY A 35 3.75 13.57 -2.20
C GLY A 35 4.35 12.19 -2.15
N MET A 36 4.87 11.74 -3.28
CA MET A 36 5.56 10.47 -3.39
C MET A 36 6.68 10.62 -4.40
N ARG A 37 7.86 10.16 -4.05
CA ARG A 37 9.02 10.19 -4.93
C ARG A 37 9.71 8.85 -4.86
N SER A 38 10.02 8.26 -6.02
CA SER A 38 10.75 6.99 -6.08
C SER A 38 12.06 7.15 -6.84
N TRP A 39 13.03 6.30 -6.51
CA TRP A 39 14.34 6.27 -7.15
C TRP A 39 14.94 4.88 -6.99
N ASN A 40 16.10 4.69 -7.62
CA ASN A 40 16.92 3.48 -7.48
C ASN A 40 16.14 2.20 -7.84
N GLN A 41 15.32 2.28 -8.88
CA GLN A 41 14.62 1.10 -9.38
C GLN A 41 15.62 0.16 -10.05
N ARG A 42 15.57 -1.12 -9.67
CA ARG A 42 16.51 -2.12 -10.14
C ARG A 42 15.89 -3.51 -10.16
N PRO A 43 16.21 -4.34 -11.17
CA PRO A 43 15.84 -5.75 -11.13
C PRO A 43 16.69 -6.48 -10.08
N VAL A 44 16.06 -7.39 -9.32
CA VAL A 44 16.75 -8.20 -8.30
C VAL A 44 16.52 -9.69 -8.50
N GLY A 45 15.73 -10.07 -9.48
CA GLY A 45 15.44 -11.45 -9.83
C GLY A 45 14.49 -11.50 -11.00
N GLU A 46 14.15 -12.69 -11.46
CA GLU A 46 13.18 -12.85 -12.54
C GLU A 46 11.79 -12.41 -12.09
N GLY A 47 11.25 -11.39 -12.76
CA GLY A 47 9.95 -10.82 -12.41
C GLY A 47 9.93 -10.07 -11.09
N VAL A 48 11.11 -9.79 -10.50
CA VAL A 48 11.21 -9.09 -9.22
C VAL A 48 12.07 -7.85 -9.38
N ASP A 49 11.56 -6.71 -8.93
CA ASP A 49 12.34 -5.48 -8.85
C ASP A 49 12.24 -4.87 -7.45
N MET A 50 13.13 -3.93 -7.19
CA MET A 50 13.10 -3.12 -5.99
C MET A 50 13.23 -1.66 -6.38
N LEU A 51 12.60 -0.80 -5.58
CA LEU A 51 12.79 0.63 -5.65
C LEU A 51 12.71 1.22 -4.26
N ASP A 52 13.25 2.42 -4.11
CA ASP A 52 13.14 3.18 -2.88
C ASP A 52 12.12 4.29 -3.09
N ALA A 53 11.29 4.57 -2.09
CA ALA A 53 10.23 5.56 -2.20
C ALA A 53 10.12 6.39 -0.93
N GLU A 54 9.99 7.70 -1.08
CA GLU A 54 9.74 8.62 0.02
C GLU A 54 8.30 9.12 -0.09
N ALA A 55 7.55 8.91 0.99
CA ALA A 55 6.20 9.40 1.12
C ALA A 55 6.19 10.66 2.00
N ALA A 56 5.49 11.68 1.55
CA ALA A 56 5.12 12.83 2.36
C ALA A 56 3.67 12.65 2.79
N VAL A 57 3.43 12.67 4.09
CA VAL A 57 2.11 12.43 4.68
C VAL A 57 1.66 13.67 5.41
N GLY A 58 0.45 14.14 5.11
CA GLY A 58 -0.17 15.26 5.80
C GLY A 58 -1.56 14.87 6.28
N PHE A 59 -1.76 14.88 7.58
CA PHE A 59 -3.03 14.53 8.20
C PHE A 59 -3.31 15.50 9.35
N SER A 60 -4.28 16.40 9.15
CA SER A 60 -4.57 17.45 10.12
C SER A 60 -3.30 18.30 10.38
N PHE A 61 -2.85 18.40 11.62
CA PHE A 61 -1.61 19.12 11.97
C PHE A 61 -0.34 18.26 11.80
N LEU A 62 -0.49 16.97 11.51
CA LEU A 62 0.64 16.05 11.37
C LEU A 62 1.20 16.13 9.96
N LYS A 63 2.51 16.39 9.84
CA LYS A 63 3.25 16.37 8.60
C LYS A 63 4.52 15.55 8.82
N GLU A 64 4.64 14.44 8.12
CA GLU A 64 5.77 13.54 8.23
C GLU A 64 6.25 13.09 6.88
N ARG A 65 7.52 12.72 6.82
CA ARG A 65 8.13 12.07 5.65
C ARG A 65 8.81 10.80 6.10
N PHE A 66 8.70 9.78 5.28
CA PHE A 66 9.42 8.53 5.55
C PHE A 66 9.79 7.86 4.23
N ALA A 67 10.92 7.17 4.25
CA ALA A 67 11.43 6.44 3.09
C ALA A 67 11.30 4.94 3.33
N THR A 68 10.93 4.24 2.28
CA THR A 68 10.72 2.80 2.31
C THR A 68 11.40 2.15 1.12
N ARG A 69 11.68 0.85 1.27
CA ARG A 69 12.12 -0.01 0.17
C ARG A 69 10.96 -0.89 -0.26
N VAL A 70 10.63 -0.84 -1.52
CA VAL A 70 9.51 -1.56 -2.10
C VAL A 70 10.04 -2.69 -2.97
N ARG A 71 9.68 -3.93 -2.65
CA ARG A 71 10.01 -5.11 -3.45
C ARG A 71 8.75 -5.59 -4.14
N ARG A 72 8.80 -5.67 -5.47
CA ARG A 72 7.65 -6.09 -6.28
C ARG A 72 7.98 -7.40 -6.98
N ASP A 73 7.28 -8.45 -6.61
CA ASP A 73 7.41 -9.78 -7.19
C ASP A 73 6.18 -10.04 -8.07
N ALA A 74 6.34 -9.87 -9.38
CA ALA A 74 5.25 -10.00 -10.34
C ALA A 74 4.82 -11.47 -10.53
N ILE A 75 5.73 -12.40 -10.38
CA ILE A 75 5.44 -13.83 -10.54
C ILE A 75 4.71 -14.35 -9.31
N GLY A 76 5.26 -14.05 -8.12
CA GLY A 76 4.64 -14.45 -6.85
C GLY A 76 3.44 -13.59 -6.45
N ARG A 77 3.24 -12.45 -7.12
CA ARG A 77 2.17 -11.48 -6.83
C ARG A 77 2.21 -11.02 -5.39
N VAL A 78 3.38 -10.56 -4.97
CA VAL A 78 3.64 -10.06 -3.63
C VAL A 78 4.34 -8.71 -3.73
N ILE A 79 3.89 -7.77 -2.92
CA ILE A 79 4.58 -6.49 -2.75
C ILE A 79 4.93 -6.35 -1.28
N GLN A 80 6.21 -6.13 -1.00
CA GLN A 80 6.72 -5.95 0.36
C GLN A 80 7.31 -4.56 0.49
N VAL A 81 6.99 -3.91 1.59
CA VAL A 81 7.49 -2.57 1.91
C VAL A 81 8.18 -2.63 3.26
N SER A 82 9.42 -2.17 3.31
CA SER A 82 10.20 -2.10 4.54
C SER A 82 10.75 -0.70 4.74
N LEU A 83 10.97 -0.34 6.01
CA LEU A 83 11.43 0.99 6.38
C LEU A 83 12.90 1.20 5.99
N ILE A 84 13.20 2.38 5.44
CA ILE A 84 14.57 2.90 5.32
C ILE A 84 14.79 3.96 6.39
N SER A 85 13.92 4.95 6.48
CA SER A 85 14.05 6.03 7.45
C SER A 85 12.70 6.72 7.69
N GLY A 86 12.56 7.33 8.86
CA GLY A 86 11.34 8.07 9.19
C GLY A 86 11.01 8.00 10.68
N PRO A 87 9.78 8.40 11.07
CA PRO A 87 9.38 8.51 12.47
C PRO A 87 9.00 7.18 13.11
N PHE A 88 9.45 6.07 12.53
CA PHE A 88 9.13 4.72 12.97
C PHE A 88 10.36 4.04 13.55
N LYS A 89 10.18 3.21 14.58
CA LYS A 89 11.18 2.22 15.00
C LYS A 89 11.21 1.05 14.03
N ARG A 90 10.04 0.67 13.53
CA ARG A 90 9.88 -0.33 12.51
C ARG A 90 8.63 -0.03 11.68
N LEU A 91 8.65 -0.43 10.44
CA LEU A 91 7.52 -0.39 9.54
C LEU A 91 7.72 -1.45 8.47
N GLU A 92 6.79 -2.37 8.39
CA GLU A 92 6.74 -3.36 7.31
C GLU A 92 5.29 -3.53 6.89
N ASN A 93 5.06 -3.65 5.59
CA ASN A 93 3.79 -4.09 5.09
C ASN A 93 3.97 -5.06 3.93
N ARG A 94 2.95 -5.85 3.70
CA ARG A 94 2.95 -6.86 2.66
C ARG A 94 1.57 -6.94 2.03
N TRP A 95 1.55 -6.96 0.72
CA TRP A 95 0.37 -7.19 -0.10
C TRP A 95 0.54 -8.51 -0.82
N ARG A 96 -0.51 -9.34 -0.80
CA ARG A 96 -0.60 -10.57 -1.58
C ARG A 96 -1.88 -10.55 -2.40
N PHE A 97 -1.78 -11.02 -3.64
CA PHE A 97 -2.89 -11.00 -4.59
C PHE A 97 -3.14 -12.43 -5.05
N HIS A 98 -4.23 -13.02 -4.54
CA HIS A 98 -4.59 -14.41 -4.83
C HIS A 98 -5.72 -14.47 -5.84
N GLU A 99 -5.64 -15.39 -6.78
CA GLU A 99 -6.76 -15.65 -7.67
C GLU A 99 -7.98 -16.10 -6.87
N ASP A 100 -9.15 -15.61 -7.28
CA ASP A 100 -10.43 -15.93 -6.66
C ASP A 100 -11.47 -16.03 -7.75
N PRO A 101 -12.48 -16.92 -7.64
CA PRO A 101 -13.55 -17.00 -8.63
C PRO A 101 -14.27 -15.68 -8.92
N ALA A 102 -14.31 -14.78 -7.93
CA ALA A 102 -14.92 -13.46 -8.07
C ALA A 102 -13.92 -12.36 -8.46
N GLY A 103 -12.65 -12.71 -8.74
CA GLY A 103 -11.59 -11.76 -9.13
C GLY A 103 -10.30 -11.99 -8.38
N THR A 104 -10.05 -11.25 -7.32
CA THR A 104 -8.83 -11.35 -6.53
C THR A 104 -9.14 -11.24 -5.05
N ARG A 105 -8.54 -12.10 -4.25
CA ARG A 105 -8.51 -11.96 -2.80
C ARG A 105 -7.22 -11.25 -2.41
N ILE A 106 -7.35 -10.04 -1.94
CA ILE A 106 -6.23 -9.25 -1.44
C ILE A 106 -5.99 -9.60 0.02
N GLU A 107 -4.73 -9.82 0.37
CA GLU A 107 -4.28 -9.82 1.75
C GLU A 107 -3.34 -8.66 1.94
N PHE A 108 -3.60 -7.84 2.95
CA PHE A 108 -2.73 -6.74 3.35
C PHE A 108 -2.40 -6.87 4.83
N GLU A 109 -1.11 -6.83 5.13
CA GLU A 109 -0.61 -6.84 6.51
C GLU A 109 0.27 -5.62 6.71
N ILE A 110 0.13 -4.98 7.86
CA ILE A 110 1.02 -3.89 8.27
C ILE A 110 1.39 -4.06 9.73
N ASP A 111 2.68 -3.91 10.02
CA ASP A 111 3.23 -3.90 11.37
C ASP A 111 4.16 -2.70 11.50
N PHE A 112 3.90 -1.85 12.49
CA PHE A 112 4.72 -0.66 12.70
C PHE A 112 4.75 -0.24 14.16
N GLU A 113 5.78 0.57 14.49
CA GLU A 113 5.91 1.18 15.78
C GLU A 113 6.53 2.57 15.60
N PHE A 114 5.92 3.58 16.18
CA PHE A 114 6.46 4.94 16.14
C PHE A 114 7.60 5.13 17.13
N LYS A 115 8.56 6.00 16.80
CA LYS A 115 9.59 6.45 17.72
C LYS A 115 9.00 7.35 18.83
N SER A 116 8.01 8.14 18.47
CA SER A 116 7.35 9.07 19.39
C SER A 116 6.17 8.41 20.08
N LYS A 117 6.18 8.42 21.42
CA LYS A 117 5.04 7.93 22.22
C LYS A 117 3.80 8.79 22.00
N MET A 118 3.99 10.08 21.72
CA MET A 118 2.88 10.99 21.45
C MET A 118 2.19 10.67 20.14
N LEU A 119 2.95 10.40 19.07
CA LEU A 119 2.37 9.96 17.80
C LEU A 119 1.65 8.64 17.95
N ALA A 120 2.22 7.69 18.68
CA ALA A 120 1.58 6.42 18.95
C ALA A 120 0.24 6.60 19.67
N ALA A 121 0.20 7.47 20.67
CA ALA A 121 -1.04 7.74 21.41
C ALA A 121 -2.10 8.41 20.54
N LEU A 122 -1.71 9.35 19.67
CA LEU A 122 -2.64 10.05 18.79
C LEU A 122 -3.25 9.16 17.72
N LEU A 123 -2.49 8.20 17.21
CA LEU A 123 -2.90 7.39 16.06
C LEU A 123 -3.41 5.99 16.43
N SER A 124 -3.08 5.49 17.62
CA SER A 124 -3.44 4.13 18.02
C SER A 124 -4.96 3.90 18.10
N ALA A 125 -5.70 4.90 18.55
CA ALA A 125 -7.16 4.77 18.70
C ALA A 125 -7.89 4.60 17.37
N ASN A 126 -7.32 5.10 16.28
CA ASN A 126 -7.96 5.11 14.94
C ASN A 126 -7.20 4.30 13.90
N PHE A 127 -6.25 3.49 14.33
CA PHE A 127 -5.34 2.79 13.42
C PHE A 127 -6.08 1.84 12.47
N HIS A 128 -6.94 0.98 13.00
CA HIS A 128 -7.67 0.01 12.17
C HIS A 128 -8.59 0.72 11.17
N SER A 129 -9.25 1.77 11.60
CA SER A 129 -10.10 2.60 10.74
C SER A 129 -9.29 3.27 9.63
N ALA A 130 -8.09 3.76 9.94
CA ALA A 130 -7.21 4.39 8.96
C ALA A 130 -6.76 3.38 7.89
N VAL A 131 -6.41 2.15 8.29
CA VAL A 131 -6.03 1.10 7.33
C VAL A 131 -7.21 0.72 6.45
N ASP A 132 -8.41 0.58 7.02
CA ASP A 132 -9.61 0.25 6.24
C ASP A 132 -9.91 1.35 5.22
N ARG A 133 -9.73 2.62 5.60
CA ARG A 133 -9.89 3.75 4.68
C ARG A 133 -8.83 3.73 3.57
N LEU A 134 -7.61 3.35 3.89
CA LEU A 134 -6.55 3.19 2.90
C LEU A 134 -6.95 2.14 1.85
N ILE A 135 -7.39 0.98 2.29
CA ILE A 135 -7.85 -0.09 1.39
C ILE A 135 -9.03 0.40 0.55
N GLY A 136 -9.94 1.17 1.14
CA GLY A 136 -11.06 1.80 0.42
C GLY A 136 -10.59 2.73 -0.70
N CYS A 137 -9.49 3.48 -0.50
CA CYS A 137 -8.90 4.31 -1.53
C CYS A 137 -8.37 3.48 -2.71
N PHE A 138 -7.72 2.37 -2.44
CA PHE A 138 -7.25 1.46 -3.49
C PHE A 138 -8.41 0.83 -4.25
N GLU A 139 -9.47 0.44 -3.55
CA GLU A 139 -10.66 -0.11 -4.18
C GLU A 139 -11.33 0.91 -5.11
N ALA A 140 -11.50 2.15 -4.66
CA ALA A 140 -12.07 3.23 -5.46
C ALA A 140 -11.20 3.54 -6.68
N ARG A 141 -9.88 3.50 -6.52
CA ARG A 141 -8.94 3.71 -7.63
C ARG A 141 -9.05 2.57 -8.65
N ALA A 142 -9.16 1.34 -8.22
CA ALA A 142 -9.35 0.19 -9.11
C ALA A 142 -10.63 0.34 -9.93
N LYS A 143 -11.71 0.76 -9.29
CA LYS A 143 -12.97 1.04 -9.97
C LYS A 143 -12.81 2.13 -11.02
N SER A 144 -12.09 3.19 -10.70
CA SER A 144 -11.83 4.30 -11.64
C SER A 144 -11.00 3.87 -12.84
N LEU A 145 -9.97 3.04 -12.63
CA LEU A 145 -9.04 2.62 -13.69
C LEU A 145 -9.59 1.49 -14.56
N TYR A 146 -10.25 0.52 -13.93
CA TYR A 146 -10.67 -0.72 -14.60
C TYR A 146 -12.17 -0.79 -14.84
N GLY A 147 -12.89 0.18 -14.35
CA GLY A 147 -14.34 0.28 -14.50
C GLY A 147 -15.12 -0.70 -13.64
N PRO A 148 -16.44 -0.57 -13.61
CA PRO A 148 -17.27 -1.58 -13.00
C PRO A 148 -17.11 -2.87 -13.80
N VAL A 149 -17.07 -4.01 -13.09
CA VAL A 149 -17.11 -5.30 -13.77
C VAL A 149 -18.48 -5.41 -14.43
N THR A 150 -18.48 -5.19 -15.74
CA THR A 150 -19.68 -5.45 -16.52
C THR A 150 -19.75 -6.93 -16.78
N ASP A 151 -20.89 -7.51 -16.45
CA ASP A 151 -21.18 -8.86 -16.85
C ASP A 151 -21.12 -8.92 -18.38
N PRO A 152 -20.25 -9.76 -18.98
CA PRO A 152 -20.13 -9.86 -20.43
C PRO A 152 -21.28 -10.69 -21.01
N THR A 153 -22.46 -10.18 -20.89
CA THR A 153 -23.60 -10.81 -21.56
C THR A 153 -23.70 -10.35 -22.99
#